data_4f2d19c386aa909543cbe9a9a099990c
#
_entry.id   4f2d19c386aa909543cbe9a9a099990c
#
_cell.length_a   1.000
_cell.length_b   1.000
_cell.length_c   1.000
_cell.angle_alpha   90.00
_cell.angle_beta   90.00
_cell.angle_gamma   90.00
#
_symmetry.space_group_name_H-M   'P 1'
#
loop_
_entity.id
_entity.type
_entity.pdbx_description
1 polymer ?
#
loop_
_entity_poly.entity_id
_entity_poly.type
_entity_poly.pdbx_seq_one_letter_code
_entity_poly.pdbx_strand_id
1 'polypeptide(L)'
;MDYIEVSAKTIEEATSQATAQIESQGRVVTSVKVLEEPSKGFLGFGKKDALVRVYFEEGTAENIAVTEEVVSVVETVTETTVDTVETEATEIPVVVEDGITKAEQDFIADTGKEFLLGMFGKMGLSVQIEKLTTKDKITFQVHGEDLGILIGKHGQTLDAIQYLTNLVANKEVRRRCQIVVDVENYRSRREETLIQLAHRLGAKVRRTRQKIALEPMNAFERKIIHLALQNEKNIKTDSEGQEPYRHIVIYYKR
;
A
#
# COMPACT_ATOMS: atom_id res chain seq x y z
N MET A 1 -18.38 23.65 -0.71
CA MET A 1 -17.00 23.80 -1.18
C MET A 1 -17.06 24.12 -2.66
N ASP A 2 -16.63 25.29 -3.02
CA ASP A 2 -16.56 25.73 -4.40
C ASP A 2 -15.20 25.35 -4.97
N TYR A 3 -15.09 25.20 -6.29
CA TYR A 3 -13.84 24.88 -6.94
C TYR A 3 -13.70 25.62 -8.28
N ILE A 4 -12.47 25.80 -8.72
CA ILE A 4 -12.15 26.21 -10.10
C ILE A 4 -11.22 25.20 -10.74
N GLU A 5 -11.33 25.06 -12.08
CA GLU A 5 -10.42 24.24 -12.87
C GLU A 5 -9.58 25.13 -13.77
N VAL A 6 -8.26 24.94 -13.72
CA VAL A 6 -7.30 25.69 -14.53
C VAL A 6 -6.40 24.71 -15.26
N SER A 7 -6.17 25.00 -16.55
CA SER A 7 -5.29 24.19 -17.41
C SER A 7 -4.08 25.04 -17.83
N ALA A 8 -2.86 24.47 -17.66
CA ALA A 8 -1.62 25.09 -18.09
C ALA A 8 -0.58 24.06 -18.55
N LYS A 9 0.54 24.49 -19.08
CA LYS A 9 1.59 23.61 -19.61
C LYS A 9 2.30 22.77 -18.55
N THR A 10 2.28 23.22 -17.31
CA THR A 10 2.84 22.52 -16.13
C THR A 10 1.84 22.57 -14.97
N ILE A 11 1.96 21.63 -14.05
CA ILE A 11 1.12 21.61 -12.84
C ILE A 11 1.34 22.87 -11.99
N GLU A 12 2.59 23.32 -11.87
CA GLU A 12 2.97 24.52 -11.12
C GLU A 12 2.33 25.78 -11.69
N GLU A 13 2.35 25.92 -13.01
CA GLU A 13 1.77 27.07 -13.71
C GLU A 13 0.24 27.09 -13.57
N ALA A 14 -0.41 25.91 -13.66
CA ALA A 14 -1.86 25.77 -13.44
C ALA A 14 -2.26 26.09 -12.00
N THR A 15 -1.49 25.62 -11.03
CA THR A 15 -1.73 25.90 -9.60
C THR A 15 -1.54 27.36 -9.28
N SER A 16 -0.45 27.99 -9.74
CA SER A 16 -0.16 29.41 -9.51
C SER A 16 -1.25 30.32 -10.11
N GLN A 17 -1.71 30.04 -11.32
CA GLN A 17 -2.81 30.78 -11.96
C GLN A 17 -4.13 30.63 -11.20
N ALA A 18 -4.45 29.41 -10.75
CA ALA A 18 -5.66 29.14 -9.97
C ALA A 18 -5.64 29.87 -8.62
N THR A 19 -4.50 29.83 -7.91
CA THR A 19 -4.31 30.50 -6.61
C THR A 19 -4.44 32.02 -6.75
N ALA A 20 -3.76 32.61 -7.71
CA ALA A 20 -3.86 34.04 -7.97
C ALA A 20 -5.28 34.53 -8.31
N GLN A 21 -6.06 33.69 -9.02
CA GLN A 21 -7.44 34.00 -9.37
C GLN A 21 -8.36 33.93 -8.15
N ILE A 22 -8.13 32.97 -7.23
CA ILE A 22 -8.91 32.81 -5.98
C ILE A 22 -8.59 33.93 -4.99
N GLU A 23 -7.31 34.27 -4.83
CA GLU A 23 -6.84 35.37 -3.97
C GLU A 23 -7.36 36.72 -4.41
N SER A 24 -7.41 36.99 -5.75
CA SER A 24 -7.97 38.24 -6.29
C SER A 24 -9.47 38.42 -5.96
N GLN A 25 -10.16 37.36 -5.61
CA GLN A 25 -11.58 37.33 -5.17
C GLN A 25 -11.75 37.35 -3.64
N GLY A 26 -10.64 37.50 -2.88
CA GLY A 26 -10.69 37.50 -1.39
C GLY A 26 -11.05 36.16 -0.78
N ARG A 27 -10.76 35.07 -1.50
CA ARG A 27 -11.04 33.69 -1.06
C ARG A 27 -9.76 32.96 -0.73
N VAL A 28 -9.83 31.91 0.09
CA VAL A 28 -8.68 31.16 0.56
C VAL A 28 -8.70 29.75 -0.04
N VAL A 29 -7.56 29.31 -0.59
CA VAL A 29 -7.39 27.96 -1.13
C VAL A 29 -7.34 26.95 0.00
N THR A 30 -8.19 25.93 -0.06
CA THR A 30 -8.27 24.85 0.95
C THR A 30 -7.60 23.57 0.49
N SER A 31 -7.63 23.26 -0.81
CA SER A 31 -7.06 22.02 -1.34
C SER A 31 -6.84 22.12 -2.85
N VAL A 32 -5.81 21.44 -3.35
CA VAL A 32 -5.47 21.37 -4.77
C VAL A 32 -5.47 19.90 -5.20
N LYS A 33 -6.15 19.59 -6.31
CA LYS A 33 -6.21 18.24 -6.88
C LYS A 33 -5.82 18.27 -8.37
N VAL A 34 -4.80 17.52 -8.73
CA VAL A 34 -4.40 17.32 -10.13
C VAL A 34 -5.36 16.32 -10.77
N LEU A 35 -6.01 16.69 -11.87
CA LEU A 35 -6.93 15.85 -12.64
C LEU A 35 -6.25 15.21 -13.84
N GLU A 36 -5.40 15.94 -14.56
CA GLU A 36 -4.60 15.43 -15.67
C GLU A 36 -3.16 15.91 -15.57
N GLU A 37 -2.20 15.01 -15.77
CA GLU A 37 -0.77 15.33 -15.82
C GLU A 37 -0.36 15.79 -17.23
N PRO A 38 0.58 16.74 -17.33
CA PRO A 38 1.04 17.25 -18.62
C PRO A 38 1.83 16.17 -19.37
N SER A 39 1.50 15.95 -20.65
CA SER A 39 2.22 15.01 -21.50
C SER A 39 2.89 15.72 -22.67
N LYS A 40 4.18 15.46 -22.86
CA LYS A 40 4.97 16.05 -23.95
C LYS A 40 4.62 15.52 -25.34
N GLY A 41 3.80 14.44 -25.45
CA GLY A 41 3.47 13.78 -26.72
C GLY A 41 4.70 13.15 -27.39
N PHE A 42 4.47 12.15 -28.26
CA PHE A 42 5.52 11.59 -29.12
C PHE A 42 5.45 12.25 -30.50
N LEU A 43 6.54 12.82 -31.00
CA LEU A 43 6.65 13.51 -32.32
C LEU A 43 5.63 14.64 -32.57
N GLY A 44 5.25 15.38 -31.51
CA GLY A 44 4.36 16.58 -31.67
C GLY A 44 2.85 16.24 -31.75
N PHE A 45 2.45 15.00 -31.71
CA PHE A 45 1.04 14.57 -31.61
C PHE A 45 0.69 14.12 -30.19
N GLY A 46 -0.41 14.65 -29.64
CA GLY A 46 -0.92 14.25 -28.33
C GLY A 46 -0.37 15.03 -27.14
N LYS A 47 0.08 16.29 -27.32
CA LYS A 47 0.33 17.20 -26.20
C LYS A 47 -0.94 17.36 -25.37
N LYS A 48 -0.86 17.08 -24.06
CA LYS A 48 -1.91 17.37 -23.10
C LYS A 48 -1.36 18.36 -22.08
N ASP A 49 -2.14 19.38 -21.78
CA ASP A 49 -1.84 20.34 -20.72
C ASP A 49 -2.25 19.76 -19.36
N ALA A 50 -1.59 20.21 -18.29
CA ALA A 50 -1.98 19.86 -16.93
C ALA A 50 -3.35 20.47 -16.61
N LEU A 51 -4.27 19.69 -16.01
CA LEU A 51 -5.54 20.18 -15.50
C LEU A 51 -5.56 20.04 -13.98
N VAL A 52 -5.73 21.18 -13.30
CA VAL A 52 -5.76 21.24 -11.84
C VAL A 52 -7.10 21.79 -11.38
N ARG A 53 -7.69 21.14 -10.36
CA ARG A 53 -8.89 21.62 -9.67
C ARG A 53 -8.49 22.13 -8.29
N VAL A 54 -8.81 23.39 -8.00
CA VAL A 54 -8.50 24.05 -6.73
C VAL A 54 -9.80 24.35 -6.00
N TYR A 55 -9.90 23.84 -4.78
CA TYR A 55 -11.03 24.08 -3.88
C TYR A 55 -10.75 25.29 -3.00
N PHE A 56 -11.77 26.09 -2.74
CA PHE A 56 -11.65 27.31 -1.95
C PHE A 56 -12.89 27.54 -1.08
N GLU A 57 -12.73 28.39 -0.05
CA GLU A 57 -13.80 28.84 0.83
C GLU A 57 -13.76 30.37 0.96
N GLU A 58 -14.88 30.98 1.38
CA GLU A 58 -14.93 32.40 1.66
C GLU A 58 -14.05 32.74 2.87
N GLY A 59 -13.07 33.61 2.69
CA GLY A 59 -12.12 34.00 3.73
C GLY A 59 -12.79 34.87 4.79
N THR A 60 -12.89 34.38 6.04
CA THR A 60 -13.06 35.22 7.21
C THR A 60 -11.70 35.68 7.70
N ALA A 61 -11.61 36.93 8.20
CA ALA A 61 -10.36 37.66 8.47
C ALA A 61 -9.38 37.03 9.50
N GLU A 62 -9.60 35.81 9.96
CA GLU A 62 -8.74 35.09 10.92
C GLU A 62 -7.80 34.03 10.28
N ASN A 63 -7.89 33.77 8.96
CA ASN A 63 -7.12 32.72 8.29
C ASN A 63 -6.00 33.20 7.37
N ILE A 64 -5.55 34.45 7.48
CA ILE A 64 -4.52 35.01 6.55
C ILE A 64 -3.07 34.67 6.95
N ALA A 65 -2.85 33.85 8.00
CA ALA A 65 -1.50 33.63 8.56
C ALA A 65 -0.86 32.25 8.25
N VAL A 66 -1.36 31.46 7.29
CA VAL A 66 -0.78 30.12 7.02
C VAL A 66 -0.65 29.84 5.49
N THR A 67 -0.09 30.74 4.71
CA THR A 67 0.13 30.47 3.27
C THR A 67 1.46 30.95 2.72
N GLU A 68 2.56 30.82 3.48
CA GLU A 68 3.90 31.08 2.91
C GLU A 68 4.87 29.88 2.94
N GLU A 69 4.42 28.65 3.05
CA GLU A 69 5.35 27.50 3.17
C GLU A 69 4.98 26.27 2.33
N VAL A 70 4.65 26.42 1.05
CA VAL A 70 4.59 25.26 0.12
C VAL A 70 5.18 25.56 -1.25
N VAL A 71 6.28 26.30 -1.34
CA VAL A 71 7.06 26.41 -2.58
C VAL A 71 8.54 26.40 -2.26
N SER A 72 9.11 25.22 -1.99
CA SER A 72 10.56 25.02 -2.14
C SER A 72 10.97 23.60 -1.73
N VAL A 73 10.78 22.64 -2.58
CA VAL A 73 11.66 21.46 -2.66
C VAL A 73 11.61 20.91 -4.09
N VAL A 74 12.39 21.45 -4.99
CA VAL A 74 13.09 20.72 -6.06
C VAL A 74 14.22 21.61 -6.57
N GLU A 75 15.44 21.16 -6.38
CA GLU A 75 16.72 21.41 -7.06
C GLU A 75 17.82 21.59 -5.99
N THR A 76 18.94 20.99 -5.98
CA THR A 76 19.87 20.41 -6.92
C THR A 76 21.04 19.87 -6.09
N VAL A 77 21.52 18.72 -6.44
CA VAL A 77 22.81 18.19 -5.94
C VAL A 77 23.93 18.89 -6.72
N THR A 78 24.81 19.63 -6.06
CA THR A 78 26.23 19.75 -6.45
C THR A 78 27.08 20.17 -5.26
N GLU A 79 28.23 19.52 -5.17
CA GLU A 79 29.31 19.63 -4.20
C GLU A 79 29.88 21.05 -4.03
N THR A 80 30.33 21.41 -2.83
CA THR A 80 31.75 21.69 -2.51
C THR A 80 31.92 22.45 -1.18
N THR A 81 32.68 21.84 -0.27
CA THR A 81 33.65 22.35 0.73
C THR A 81 33.41 23.58 1.62
N VAL A 82 33.46 23.24 2.92
CA VAL A 82 34.13 23.86 4.09
C VAL A 82 34.22 25.39 4.21
N ASP A 83 33.62 25.99 5.24
CA ASP A 83 34.36 26.62 6.33
C ASP A 83 33.46 26.99 7.53
N THR A 84 34.08 26.92 8.69
CA THR A 84 33.60 27.07 10.05
C THR A 84 33.23 28.52 10.39
N VAL A 85 32.06 28.78 10.98
CA VAL A 85 31.88 29.84 12.00
C VAL A 85 30.79 29.43 12.98
N GLU A 86 31.17 29.27 14.24
CA GLU A 86 30.32 29.13 15.40
C GLU A 86 29.43 30.37 15.60
N THR A 87 28.14 30.17 15.77
CA THR A 87 27.28 31.12 16.48
C THR A 87 26.16 30.31 17.15
N GLU A 88 26.14 30.39 18.46
CA GLU A 88 25.10 29.82 19.32
C GLU A 88 23.72 30.38 18.92
N ALA A 89 22.83 29.52 18.48
CA ALA A 89 21.41 29.79 18.38
C ALA A 89 20.66 28.61 18.96
N THR A 90 19.89 28.90 19.98
CA THR A 90 18.99 28.08 20.73
C THR A 90 18.17 27.16 19.80
N GLU A 91 18.47 25.86 19.82
CA GLU A 91 17.75 24.84 19.09
C GLU A 91 16.35 24.67 19.68
N ILE A 92 15.33 25.10 18.96
CA ILE A 92 14.00 24.55 19.07
C ILE A 92 14.01 23.31 18.15
N PRO A 93 13.93 22.09 18.65
CA PRO A 93 13.89 20.92 17.78
C PRO A 93 12.54 20.89 17.08
N VAL A 94 12.47 21.34 15.85
CA VAL A 94 11.40 20.96 14.94
C VAL A 94 11.70 19.52 14.51
N VAL A 95 11.24 18.59 15.31
CA VAL A 95 11.22 17.16 14.93
C VAL A 95 10.11 17.01 13.91
N VAL A 96 10.46 17.08 12.63
CA VAL A 96 9.61 16.55 11.55
C VAL A 96 9.72 15.04 11.62
N GLU A 97 8.97 14.42 12.53
CA GLU A 97 8.81 12.97 12.52
C GLU A 97 7.91 12.58 11.34
N ASP A 98 8.55 12.22 10.23
CA ASP A 98 7.90 11.68 9.01
C ASP A 98 7.36 10.25 9.21
N GLY A 99 7.13 9.82 10.44
CA GLY A 99 6.64 8.50 10.83
C GLY A 99 5.28 8.52 11.52
N ILE A 100 4.62 7.36 11.57
CA ILE A 100 3.47 7.14 12.45
C ILE A 100 3.95 7.27 13.91
N THR A 101 3.22 8.00 14.74
CA THR A 101 3.58 8.14 16.16
C THR A 101 3.30 6.83 16.90
N LYS A 102 4.05 6.58 17.97
CA LYS A 102 3.83 5.38 18.78
C LYS A 102 2.40 5.33 19.36
N ALA A 103 1.85 6.47 19.74
CA ALA A 103 0.49 6.56 20.25
C ALA A 103 -0.57 6.19 19.18
N GLU A 104 -0.41 6.66 17.95
CA GLU A 104 -1.27 6.28 16.82
C GLU A 104 -1.14 4.78 16.51
N GLN A 105 0.07 4.26 16.56
CA GLN A 105 0.33 2.84 16.31
C GLN A 105 -0.28 1.94 17.39
N ASP A 106 -0.18 2.33 18.66
CA ASP A 106 -0.82 1.61 19.77
C ASP A 106 -2.35 1.67 19.65
N PHE A 107 -2.92 2.83 19.29
CA PHE A 107 -4.35 2.97 19.03
C PHE A 107 -4.83 2.04 17.89
N ILE A 108 -4.11 2.02 16.76
CA ILE A 108 -4.42 1.12 15.63
C ILE A 108 -4.35 -0.35 16.06
N ALA A 109 -3.31 -0.68 16.85
CA ALA A 109 -3.12 -2.04 17.33
C ALA A 109 -4.23 -2.50 18.27
N ASP A 110 -4.64 -1.65 19.21
CA ASP A 110 -5.68 -1.98 20.17
C ASP A 110 -7.07 -2.06 19.49
N THR A 111 -7.39 -1.12 18.59
CA THR A 111 -8.60 -1.17 17.76
C THR A 111 -8.66 -2.43 16.90
N GLY A 112 -7.54 -2.80 16.26
CA GLY A 112 -7.45 -4.02 15.46
C GLY A 112 -7.61 -5.29 16.30
N LYS A 113 -7.02 -5.34 17.49
CA LYS A 113 -7.15 -6.46 18.41
C LYS A 113 -8.58 -6.62 18.94
N GLU A 114 -9.21 -5.52 19.33
CA GLU A 114 -10.60 -5.51 19.79
C GLU A 114 -11.56 -6.00 18.69
N PHE A 115 -11.38 -5.52 17.45
CA PHE A 115 -12.15 -5.98 16.30
C PHE A 115 -12.00 -7.49 16.08
N LEU A 116 -10.77 -8.03 16.11
CA LEU A 116 -10.52 -9.47 15.95
C LEU A 116 -11.16 -10.28 17.07
N LEU A 117 -11.00 -9.88 18.33
CA LEU A 117 -11.60 -10.57 19.48
C LEU A 117 -13.12 -10.55 19.41
N GLY A 118 -13.74 -9.43 19.05
CA GLY A 118 -15.17 -9.30 18.88
C GLY A 118 -15.72 -10.17 17.76
N MET A 119 -15.00 -10.25 16.64
CA MET A 119 -15.38 -11.11 15.51
C MET A 119 -15.25 -12.59 15.86
N PHE A 120 -14.12 -13.02 16.42
CA PHE A 120 -13.90 -14.44 16.77
C PHE A 120 -14.84 -14.90 17.89
N GLY A 121 -15.10 -14.02 18.88
CA GLY A 121 -16.09 -14.31 19.92
C GLY A 121 -17.49 -14.55 19.36
N LYS A 122 -17.94 -13.77 18.36
CA LYS A 122 -19.22 -14.00 17.66
C LYS A 122 -19.23 -15.26 16.82
N MET A 123 -18.06 -15.74 16.38
CA MET A 123 -17.92 -17.05 15.70
C MET A 123 -17.84 -18.21 16.68
N GLY A 124 -17.88 -17.96 18.00
CA GLY A 124 -17.79 -18.98 19.03
C GLY A 124 -16.38 -19.55 19.23
N LEU A 125 -15.34 -18.84 18.81
CA LEU A 125 -13.95 -19.28 18.90
C LEU A 125 -13.26 -18.67 20.12
N SER A 126 -12.58 -19.51 20.90
CA SER A 126 -11.68 -19.09 21.97
C SER A 126 -10.26 -18.97 21.41
N VAL A 127 -9.75 -17.75 21.33
CA VAL A 127 -8.43 -17.49 20.75
C VAL A 127 -7.57 -16.65 21.69
N GLN A 128 -6.26 -16.82 21.58
CA GLN A 128 -5.27 -15.92 22.14
C GLN A 128 -4.64 -15.11 20.99
N ILE A 129 -4.54 -13.79 21.17
CA ILE A 129 -3.97 -12.91 20.15
C ILE A 129 -2.73 -12.24 20.73
N GLU A 130 -1.58 -12.57 20.18
CA GLU A 130 -0.32 -11.89 20.46
C GLU A 130 -0.13 -10.72 19.48
N LYS A 131 0.28 -9.57 20.03
CA LYS A 131 0.56 -8.34 19.27
C LYS A 131 2.07 -8.15 19.17
N LEU A 132 2.59 -8.13 17.95
CA LEU A 132 3.98 -7.79 17.63
C LEU A 132 3.99 -6.51 16.82
N THR A 133 4.56 -5.45 17.38
CA THR A 133 4.62 -4.13 16.74
C THR A 133 6.04 -3.81 16.31
N THR A 134 6.23 -3.47 15.04
CA THR A 134 7.47 -2.94 14.48
C THR A 134 7.22 -1.53 13.94
N LYS A 135 8.25 -0.78 13.52
CA LYS A 135 8.15 0.64 13.15
C LYS A 135 6.99 0.95 12.19
N ASP A 136 6.72 0.09 11.20
CA ASP A 136 5.73 0.35 10.13
C ASP A 136 4.66 -0.75 10.01
N LYS A 137 4.67 -1.74 10.92
CA LYS A 137 3.84 -2.93 10.80
C LYS A 137 3.39 -3.45 12.15
N ILE A 138 2.12 -3.83 12.23
CA ILE A 138 1.54 -4.54 13.36
C ILE A 138 1.21 -5.97 12.90
N THR A 139 1.68 -6.97 13.64
CA THR A 139 1.38 -8.37 13.36
C THR A 139 0.56 -8.95 14.52
N PHE A 140 -0.58 -9.53 14.21
CA PHE A 140 -1.40 -10.30 15.14
C PHE A 140 -1.18 -11.78 14.87
N GLN A 141 -0.60 -12.48 15.84
CA GLN A 141 -0.53 -13.93 15.84
C GLN A 141 -1.72 -14.48 16.62
N VAL A 142 -2.50 -15.32 15.97
CA VAL A 142 -3.72 -15.93 16.55
C VAL A 142 -3.45 -17.38 16.87
N HIS A 143 -3.66 -17.74 18.12
CA HIS A 143 -3.45 -19.08 18.66
C HIS A 143 -4.76 -19.64 19.24
N GLY A 144 -5.01 -20.93 19.10
CA GLY A 144 -6.19 -21.60 19.63
C GLY A 144 -6.44 -22.95 19.01
N GLU A 145 -7.54 -23.58 19.42
CA GLU A 145 -7.98 -24.86 18.88
C GLU A 145 -8.96 -24.64 17.70
N ASP A 146 -8.97 -25.57 16.75
CA ASP A 146 -9.90 -25.61 15.60
C ASP A 146 -9.95 -24.34 14.74
N LEU A 147 -8.82 -23.64 14.60
CA LEU A 147 -8.74 -22.40 13.85
C LEU A 147 -8.81 -22.54 12.31
N GLY A 148 -9.06 -23.74 11.80
CA GLY A 148 -9.18 -23.99 10.36
C GLY A 148 -10.23 -23.13 9.66
N ILE A 149 -11.31 -22.76 10.36
CA ILE A 149 -12.36 -21.89 9.84
C ILE A 149 -11.85 -20.46 9.59
N LEU A 150 -10.87 -19.95 10.38
CA LEU A 150 -10.25 -18.65 10.21
C LEU A 150 -9.27 -18.62 9.03
N ILE A 151 -8.72 -19.76 8.68
CA ILE A 151 -7.83 -19.90 7.52
C ILE A 151 -8.66 -20.00 6.24
N GLY A 152 -9.65 -20.91 6.23
CA GLY A 152 -10.48 -21.20 5.06
C GLY A 152 -9.73 -21.90 3.92
N LYS A 153 -10.37 -21.96 2.75
CA LYS A 153 -9.76 -22.60 1.58
C LYS A 153 -8.53 -21.79 1.11
N HIS A 154 -7.35 -22.40 1.19
CA HIS A 154 -6.08 -21.78 0.77
C HIS A 154 -5.77 -20.42 1.41
N GLY A 155 -6.27 -20.14 2.62
CA GLY A 155 -6.03 -18.88 3.31
C GLY A 155 -6.95 -17.71 2.89
N GLN A 156 -7.98 -17.95 2.08
CA GLN A 156 -8.89 -16.90 1.59
C GLN A 156 -9.64 -16.20 2.74
N THR A 157 -10.10 -16.96 3.74
CA THR A 157 -10.78 -16.37 4.91
C THR A 157 -9.80 -15.54 5.72
N LEU A 158 -8.57 -16.01 5.91
CA LEU A 158 -7.52 -15.28 6.61
C LEU A 158 -7.17 -13.97 5.90
N ASP A 159 -7.08 -13.98 4.58
CA ASP A 159 -6.84 -12.77 3.78
C ASP A 159 -8.00 -11.77 3.91
N ALA A 160 -9.25 -12.24 3.92
CA ALA A 160 -10.44 -11.40 4.13
C ALA A 160 -10.46 -10.79 5.54
N ILE A 161 -10.16 -11.58 6.57
CA ILE A 161 -10.05 -11.13 7.97
C ILE A 161 -8.97 -10.04 8.08
N GLN A 162 -7.80 -10.28 7.52
CA GLN A 162 -6.72 -9.30 7.51
C GLN A 162 -7.13 -7.99 6.81
N TYR A 163 -7.79 -8.08 5.67
CA TYR A 163 -8.28 -6.90 4.94
C TYR A 163 -9.27 -6.09 5.78
N LEU A 164 -10.26 -6.74 6.39
CA LEU A 164 -11.24 -6.07 7.26
C LEU A 164 -10.58 -5.44 8.49
N THR A 165 -9.63 -6.14 9.10
CA THR A 165 -8.87 -5.62 10.25
C THR A 165 -8.08 -4.36 9.86
N ASN A 166 -7.41 -4.38 8.70
CA ASN A 166 -6.71 -3.20 8.18
C ASN A 166 -7.66 -2.02 7.94
N LEU A 167 -8.86 -2.28 7.41
CA LEU A 167 -9.84 -1.25 7.13
C LEU A 167 -10.38 -0.61 8.41
N VAL A 168 -10.76 -1.43 9.40
CA VAL A 168 -11.36 -0.97 10.65
C VAL A 168 -10.34 -0.24 11.51
N ALA A 169 -9.16 -0.83 11.70
CA ALA A 169 -8.14 -0.27 12.60
C ALA A 169 -7.52 1.04 12.09
N ASN A 170 -7.45 1.23 10.77
CA ASN A 170 -6.91 2.45 10.18
C ASN A 170 -7.99 3.51 9.84
N LYS A 171 -9.25 3.31 10.23
CA LYS A 171 -10.35 4.20 9.83
C LYS A 171 -10.21 5.62 10.35
N GLU A 172 -9.77 5.77 11.61
CA GLU A 172 -9.78 7.04 12.34
C GLU A 172 -8.41 7.75 12.36
N VAL A 173 -7.40 7.15 11.71
CA VAL A 173 -6.05 7.71 11.70
C VAL A 173 -5.68 8.30 10.34
N ARG A 174 -4.91 9.37 10.37
CA ARG A 174 -4.40 10.02 9.14
C ARG A 174 -3.34 9.15 8.43
N ARG A 175 -2.47 8.52 9.21
CA ARG A 175 -1.38 7.68 8.72
C ARG A 175 -1.72 6.22 8.95
N ARG A 176 -1.69 5.43 7.89
CA ARG A 176 -2.04 4.01 7.93
C ARG A 176 -0.85 3.17 8.34
N CYS A 177 -1.07 2.23 9.25
CA CYS A 177 -0.13 1.18 9.60
C CYS A 177 -0.51 -0.13 8.91
N GLN A 178 0.47 -0.85 8.38
CA GLN A 178 0.22 -2.16 7.79
C GLN A 178 -0.08 -3.18 8.90
N ILE A 179 -1.25 -3.83 8.82
CA ILE A 179 -1.61 -4.91 9.72
C ILE A 179 -1.49 -6.24 8.99
N VAL A 180 -0.85 -7.20 9.63
CA VAL A 180 -0.78 -8.59 9.20
C VAL A 180 -1.44 -9.45 10.26
N VAL A 181 -2.31 -10.35 9.82
CA VAL A 181 -2.93 -11.36 10.68
C VAL A 181 -2.43 -12.72 10.23
N ASP A 182 -1.94 -13.52 11.17
CA ASP A 182 -1.53 -14.89 10.92
C ASP A 182 -2.13 -15.83 11.97
N VAL A 183 -2.42 -17.06 11.57
CA VAL A 183 -3.03 -18.10 12.41
C VAL A 183 -2.06 -19.28 12.46
N GLU A 184 -1.50 -19.54 13.64
CA GLU A 184 -0.61 -20.69 13.87
C GLU A 184 0.51 -20.82 12.83
N ASN A 185 1.11 -19.71 12.40
CA ASN A 185 2.12 -19.68 11.33
C ASN A 185 1.66 -20.34 10.02
N TYR A 186 0.36 -20.23 9.70
CA TYR A 186 -0.22 -20.84 8.51
C TYR A 186 0.48 -20.41 7.23
N ARG A 187 0.79 -19.11 7.09
CA ARG A 187 1.39 -18.59 5.85
C ARG A 187 2.72 -19.26 5.52
N SER A 188 3.59 -19.44 6.50
CA SER A 188 4.89 -20.13 6.33
C SER A 188 4.69 -21.60 5.98
N ARG A 189 3.83 -22.32 6.71
CA ARG A 189 3.53 -23.73 6.42
C ARG A 189 2.87 -23.91 5.04
N ARG A 190 2.03 -22.96 4.63
CA ARG A 190 1.39 -23.00 3.32
C ARG A 190 2.41 -22.79 2.20
N GLU A 191 3.34 -21.86 2.36
CA GLU A 191 4.44 -21.63 1.42
C GLU A 191 5.29 -22.89 1.22
N GLU A 192 5.72 -23.53 2.31
CA GLU A 192 6.47 -24.79 2.24
C GLU A 192 5.69 -25.90 1.51
N THR A 193 4.39 -26.03 1.80
CA THR A 193 3.52 -26.99 1.14
C THR A 193 3.42 -26.75 -0.36
N LEU A 194 3.32 -25.48 -0.78
CA LEU A 194 3.28 -25.09 -2.19
C LEU A 194 4.60 -25.39 -2.90
N ILE A 195 5.74 -25.13 -2.27
CA ILE A 195 7.07 -25.44 -2.81
C ILE A 195 7.21 -26.96 -3.01
N GLN A 196 6.85 -27.76 -2.01
CA GLN A 196 6.89 -29.22 -2.12
C GLN A 196 5.93 -29.75 -3.21
N LEU A 197 4.72 -29.17 -3.31
CA LEU A 197 3.76 -29.49 -4.37
C LEU A 197 4.34 -29.17 -5.75
N ALA A 198 4.95 -27.98 -5.91
CA ALA A 198 5.56 -27.55 -7.14
C ALA A 198 6.64 -28.55 -7.62
N HIS A 199 7.61 -28.89 -6.78
CA HIS A 199 8.66 -29.85 -7.12
C HIS A 199 8.10 -31.23 -7.47
N ARG A 200 7.12 -31.74 -6.72
CA ARG A 200 6.45 -33.02 -6.99
C ARG A 200 5.76 -33.03 -8.36
N LEU A 201 5.02 -31.94 -8.68
CA LEU A 201 4.33 -31.82 -9.96
C LEU A 201 5.30 -31.55 -11.11
N GLY A 202 6.35 -30.76 -10.90
CA GLY A 202 7.43 -30.56 -11.86
C GLY A 202 8.10 -31.88 -12.26
N ALA A 203 8.45 -32.73 -11.29
CA ALA A 203 8.97 -34.07 -11.54
C ALA A 203 7.99 -34.96 -12.31
N LYS A 204 6.66 -34.87 -11.99
CA LYS A 204 5.61 -35.59 -12.73
C LYS A 204 5.53 -35.14 -14.18
N VAL A 205 5.49 -33.82 -14.44
CA VAL A 205 5.46 -33.25 -15.80
C VAL A 205 6.71 -33.65 -16.61
N ARG A 206 7.90 -33.64 -16.00
CA ARG A 206 9.15 -34.09 -16.63
C ARG A 206 9.10 -35.55 -17.06
N ARG A 207 8.50 -36.42 -16.22
CA ARG A 207 8.37 -37.85 -16.51
C ARG A 207 7.31 -38.16 -17.57
N THR A 208 6.13 -37.52 -17.45
CA THR A 208 4.96 -37.82 -18.30
C THR A 208 4.94 -36.98 -19.59
N ARG A 209 5.67 -35.85 -19.61
CA ARG A 209 5.64 -34.83 -20.66
C ARG A 209 4.27 -34.24 -20.93
N GLN A 210 3.33 -34.41 -19.98
CA GLN A 210 1.99 -33.87 -20.04
C GLN A 210 1.91 -32.59 -19.16
N LYS A 211 1.19 -31.58 -19.66
CA LYS A 211 0.92 -30.38 -18.85
C LYS A 211 0.01 -30.70 -17.66
N ILE A 212 0.22 -29.99 -16.57
CA ILE A 212 -0.63 -30.09 -15.37
C ILE A 212 -1.09 -28.68 -15.00
N ALA A 213 -2.41 -28.50 -14.90
CA ALA A 213 -3.02 -27.32 -14.35
C ALA A 213 -3.30 -27.52 -12.85
N LEU A 214 -2.99 -26.50 -12.05
CA LEU A 214 -3.26 -26.50 -10.61
C LEU A 214 -4.63 -25.89 -10.34
N GLU A 215 -5.08 -25.94 -9.09
CA GLU A 215 -6.29 -25.24 -8.65
C GLU A 215 -6.08 -23.71 -8.69
N PRO A 216 -7.17 -22.93 -8.83
CA PRO A 216 -7.09 -21.47 -8.69
C PRO A 216 -6.50 -21.05 -7.35
N MET A 217 -5.63 -20.05 -7.38
CA MET A 217 -4.94 -19.53 -6.20
C MET A 217 -4.60 -18.05 -6.37
N ASN A 218 -4.33 -17.36 -5.27
CA ASN A 218 -3.99 -15.95 -5.28
C ASN A 218 -2.64 -15.68 -5.98
N ALA A 219 -2.38 -14.40 -6.32
CA ALA A 219 -1.18 -14.02 -7.08
C ALA A 219 0.13 -14.32 -6.33
N PHE A 220 0.11 -14.24 -4.99
CA PHE A 220 1.27 -14.55 -4.16
C PHE A 220 1.62 -16.04 -4.21
N GLU A 221 0.64 -16.91 -4.08
CA GLU A 221 0.82 -18.36 -4.18
C GLU A 221 1.31 -18.79 -5.58
N ARG A 222 0.77 -18.16 -6.63
CA ARG A 222 1.24 -18.40 -8.01
C ARG A 222 2.72 -18.02 -8.17
N LYS A 223 3.15 -16.92 -7.55
CA LYS A 223 4.55 -16.49 -7.54
C LYS A 223 5.45 -17.50 -6.84
N ILE A 224 5.04 -18.06 -5.69
CA ILE A 224 5.81 -19.09 -4.98
C ILE A 224 6.06 -20.30 -5.87
N ILE A 225 5.02 -20.83 -6.52
CA ILE A 225 5.16 -22.00 -7.41
C ILE A 225 6.05 -21.67 -8.63
N HIS A 226 5.88 -20.48 -9.20
CA HIS A 226 6.70 -20.05 -10.33
C HIS A 226 8.19 -19.97 -9.94
N LEU A 227 8.51 -19.37 -8.81
CA LEU A 227 9.87 -19.25 -8.29
C LEU A 227 10.47 -20.63 -7.95
N ALA A 228 9.70 -21.52 -7.33
CA ALA A 228 10.15 -22.87 -6.98
C ALA A 228 10.55 -23.70 -8.22
N LEU A 229 9.92 -23.44 -9.37
CA LEU A 229 10.18 -24.17 -10.61
C LEU A 229 11.04 -23.41 -11.64
N GLN A 230 11.39 -22.16 -11.35
CA GLN A 230 12.10 -21.28 -12.30
C GLN A 230 13.40 -21.89 -12.81
N ASN A 231 14.17 -22.58 -11.96
CA ASN A 231 15.47 -23.16 -12.26
C ASN A 231 15.40 -24.65 -12.62
N GLU A 232 14.19 -25.24 -12.68
CA GLU A 232 14.03 -26.65 -13.02
C GLU A 232 14.21 -26.90 -14.51
N LYS A 233 15.12 -27.84 -14.85
CA LYS A 233 15.41 -28.21 -16.25
C LYS A 233 14.15 -28.80 -16.91
N ASN A 234 13.87 -28.32 -18.14
CA ASN A 234 12.76 -28.81 -18.96
C ASN A 234 11.39 -28.57 -18.40
N ILE A 235 11.23 -27.59 -17.48
CA ILE A 235 9.95 -27.16 -16.92
C ILE A 235 9.73 -25.69 -17.28
N LYS A 236 8.50 -25.35 -17.63
CA LYS A 236 8.00 -23.98 -17.78
C LYS A 236 6.69 -23.86 -17.02
N THR A 237 6.46 -22.72 -16.41
CA THR A 237 5.21 -22.39 -15.72
C THR A 237 4.60 -21.15 -16.30
N ASP A 238 3.29 -21.17 -16.55
CA ASP A 238 2.52 -20.01 -16.98
C ASP A 238 1.30 -19.82 -16.05
N SER A 239 0.91 -18.56 -15.85
CA SER A 239 -0.29 -18.22 -15.07
C SER A 239 -1.45 -17.95 -16.03
N GLU A 240 -2.43 -18.83 -16.07
CA GLU A 240 -3.56 -18.82 -16.99
C GLU A 240 -4.89 -18.51 -16.31
N GLY A 241 -5.87 -18.03 -17.09
CA GLY A 241 -7.23 -17.71 -16.62
C GLY A 241 -7.36 -16.28 -16.11
N GLN A 242 -8.57 -15.94 -15.68
CA GLN A 242 -8.94 -14.66 -15.09
C GLN A 242 -9.28 -14.84 -13.61
N GLU A 243 -9.05 -13.82 -12.79
CA GLU A 243 -9.49 -13.84 -11.39
C GLU A 243 -11.02 -14.02 -11.31
N PRO A 244 -11.56 -14.80 -10.37
CA PRO A 244 -10.88 -15.53 -9.29
C PRO A 244 -10.38 -16.94 -9.66
N TYR A 245 -10.48 -17.35 -10.92
CA TYR A 245 -10.16 -18.71 -11.40
C TYR A 245 -8.74 -18.83 -11.95
N ARG A 246 -7.92 -17.79 -11.80
CA ARG A 246 -6.56 -17.77 -12.30
C ARG A 246 -5.68 -18.77 -11.55
N HIS A 247 -4.90 -19.57 -12.31
CA HIS A 247 -4.14 -20.71 -11.79
C HIS A 247 -2.79 -20.86 -12.51
N ILE A 248 -1.92 -21.70 -11.97
CA ILE A 248 -0.64 -22.06 -12.61
C ILE A 248 -0.82 -23.32 -13.45
N VAL A 249 -0.22 -23.30 -14.63
CA VAL A 249 -0.06 -24.47 -15.49
C VAL A 249 1.44 -24.76 -15.66
N ILE A 250 1.82 -26.01 -15.43
CA ILE A 250 3.18 -26.49 -15.52
C ILE A 250 3.31 -27.27 -16.83
N TYR A 251 4.31 -26.88 -17.67
CA TYR A 251 4.57 -27.47 -18.97
C TYR A 251 5.93 -28.13 -19.02
N TYR A 252 6.04 -29.16 -19.87
CA TYR A 252 7.33 -29.68 -20.28
C TYR A 252 7.93 -28.80 -21.41
N LYS A 253 9.12 -28.25 -21.18
CA LYS A 253 9.89 -27.50 -22.17
C LYS A 253 10.88 -28.45 -22.84
N ARG A 254 10.79 -28.58 -24.17
CA ARG A 254 11.77 -29.30 -24.98
C ARG A 254 13.09 -28.55 -25.09
#